data_c68186bc3dde706ec71a0a4fc063dd2a
#
_entry.id   c68186bc3dde706ec71a0a4fc063dd2a
#
_cell.length_a   1.000
_cell.length_b   1.000
_cell.length_c   1.000
_cell.angle_alpha   90.00
_cell.angle_beta   90.00
_cell.angle_gamma   90.00
#
_symmetry.space_group_name_H-M   'P 1'
#
loop_
_entity.id
_entity.type
_entity.pdbx_description
1 polymer ?
#
loop_
_entity_poly.entity_id
_entity_poly.type
_entity_poly.pdbx_seq_one_letter_code
_entity_poly.pdbx_strand_id
1 'polypeptide(L)'
;MCRGGSAPRENWVAGEDAYLEAQEGKPMGRWARVTGVLVAGIVAVALATGPAPSEEKLKVGFVYVGPVGDAGWTYAHDQGRKYLEAHNPNVQTAAVENVAEGADSERVFTDLARKGYGLIVGTSFGYMDAMVKVAGEFPKVAFVHISGFKRAKNLMTAFGRIEQPRYLTGLVAGVMTKTHIIGYVAAHPIPEVVRGINAFTLGVRATDPKATVHVVWSNTWYDPAQEEQAAESLLSIGADVLTQHQDSPAVVQAAAAKGKYAIGYNSDMSKFGPKAFLTAAVWNWGPMYTLIVKQVKGGSFKGDDIWWGMDKGVVDIAPLGPMVPASVRSLVMAKRQAIIAGTFNELAGPIKDQSGTVRVPAGSALSDSAQLSMNWFVQGVVGQVPSK
;
A
#
# COMPACT_ATOMS: atom_id res chain seq x y z
N MET A 1 10.40 44.19 3.39
CA MET A 1 9.66 43.52 4.49
C MET A 1 8.50 42.73 3.87
N CYS A 2 8.72 41.50 3.55
CA CYS A 2 7.66 40.57 3.09
C CYS A 2 7.57 39.42 4.09
N ARG A 3 6.45 39.34 4.79
CA ARG A 3 6.15 38.26 5.72
C ARG A 3 5.73 37.03 4.92
N GLY A 4 6.50 35.94 5.07
CA GLY A 4 6.13 34.62 4.56
C GLY A 4 5.00 34.03 5.41
N GLY A 5 3.87 33.76 4.77
CA GLY A 5 2.80 32.97 5.33
C GLY A 5 3.09 31.48 5.08
N SER A 6 3.34 30.73 6.15
CA SER A 6 3.37 29.26 6.11
C SER A 6 1.95 28.72 5.95
N ALA A 7 1.72 27.93 4.90
CA ALA A 7 0.48 27.19 4.74
C ALA A 7 0.35 26.12 5.86
N PRO A 8 -0.85 25.84 6.37
CA PRO A 8 -1.05 24.84 7.41
C PRO A 8 -0.77 23.44 6.83
N ARG A 9 0.04 22.64 7.54
CA ARG A 9 0.17 21.21 7.33
C ARG A 9 -1.16 20.58 7.79
N GLU A 10 -1.98 20.15 6.86
CA GLU A 10 -3.14 19.33 7.20
C GLU A 10 -2.67 18.00 7.78
N ASN A 11 -3.05 17.77 9.03
CA ASN A 11 -2.66 16.61 9.82
C ASN A 11 -3.34 15.34 9.28
N TRP A 12 -2.56 14.36 8.92
CA TRP A 12 -2.96 12.99 8.56
C TRP A 12 -3.46 12.15 9.77
N VAL A 13 -3.62 12.77 10.94
CA VAL A 13 -3.83 12.12 12.25
C VAL A 13 -5.31 11.81 12.57
N ALA A 14 -6.28 12.29 11.77
CA ALA A 14 -7.71 12.18 12.13
C ALA A 14 -8.34 10.78 12.00
N GLY A 15 -7.60 9.76 11.54
CA GLY A 15 -8.10 8.39 11.41
C GLY A 15 -7.73 7.45 12.56
N GLU A 16 -6.75 7.82 13.39
CA GLU A 16 -6.21 6.93 14.42
C GLU A 16 -7.11 6.80 15.66
N ASP A 17 -7.71 7.90 16.12
CA ASP A 17 -8.53 7.91 17.34
C ASP A 17 -9.86 7.15 17.17
N ALA A 18 -10.45 7.19 15.98
CA ALA A 18 -11.73 6.53 15.72
C ALA A 18 -11.66 4.99 15.70
N TYR A 19 -10.48 4.41 15.44
CA TYR A 19 -10.32 2.95 15.40
C TYR A 19 -10.05 2.36 16.78
N LEU A 20 -9.35 3.10 17.65
CA LEU A 20 -9.04 2.66 19.02
C LEU A 20 -10.26 2.79 19.94
N GLU A 21 -11.10 3.81 19.80
CA GLU A 21 -12.33 4.00 20.60
C GLU A 21 -13.42 2.96 20.33
N ALA A 22 -13.47 2.37 19.14
CA ALA A 22 -14.49 1.36 18.80
C ALA A 22 -14.32 0.00 19.51
N GLN A 23 -13.21 -0.25 20.19
CA GLN A 23 -12.94 -1.52 20.90
C GLN A 23 -13.16 -1.44 22.43
N GLU A 24 -13.33 -0.27 23.03
CA GLU A 24 -13.43 -0.10 24.49
C GLU A 24 -14.85 0.04 25.06
N GLY A 25 -15.89 -0.11 24.26
CA GLY A 25 -17.27 0.14 24.65
C GLY A 25 -18.02 -1.04 25.29
N LYS A 26 -17.74 -1.39 26.56
CA LYS A 26 -18.75 -2.02 27.43
C LYS A 26 -18.69 -1.44 28.85
N PRO A 27 -19.79 -0.91 29.43
CA PRO A 27 -19.79 -0.37 30.78
C PRO A 27 -19.85 -1.47 31.83
N MET A 28 -18.89 -1.47 32.75
CA MET A 28 -18.98 -2.28 33.97
C MET A 28 -19.88 -1.62 35.01
N GLY A 29 -20.80 -2.43 35.52
CA GLY A 29 -21.82 -2.03 36.47
C GLY A 29 -21.29 -1.55 37.82
N ARG A 30 -22.03 -0.59 38.39
CA ARG A 30 -21.87 -0.05 39.74
C ARG A 30 -22.00 -1.16 40.79
N TRP A 31 -21.01 -1.34 41.65
CA TRP A 31 -21.14 -2.04 42.94
C TRP A 31 -20.85 -1.12 44.10
N ALA A 32 -21.68 -1.33 45.16
CA ALA A 32 -21.88 -0.45 46.27
C ALA A 32 -20.69 -0.39 47.24
N ARG A 33 -20.61 0.77 47.92
CA ARG A 33 -19.74 1.03 49.05
C ARG A 33 -20.12 0.18 50.25
N VAL A 34 -19.14 -0.52 50.84
CA VAL A 34 -19.22 -1.01 52.22
C VAL A 34 -18.00 -0.45 52.94
N THR A 35 -18.30 0.42 53.91
CA THR A 35 -17.35 0.98 54.88
C THR A 35 -17.07 -0.08 55.96
N GLY A 36 -15.83 -0.45 56.14
CA GLY A 36 -15.34 -1.24 57.29
C GLY A 36 -13.99 -0.73 57.77
N VAL A 37 -14.01 -0.08 58.90
CA VAL A 37 -12.82 0.35 59.67
C VAL A 37 -12.19 -0.87 60.33
N LEU A 38 -10.90 -1.12 60.14
CA LEU A 38 -10.07 -1.92 61.06
C LEU A 38 -8.64 -1.40 61.13
N VAL A 39 -8.18 -1.31 62.32
CA VAL A 39 -7.00 -0.61 62.84
C VAL A 39 -5.76 -1.53 62.79
N ALA A 40 -4.64 -0.92 62.44
CA ALA A 40 -3.25 -1.13 62.89
C ALA A 40 -2.57 -2.50 62.67
N GLY A 41 -1.45 -2.40 61.99
CA GLY A 41 -0.39 -3.38 61.95
C GLY A 41 0.68 -2.95 60.95
N ILE A 42 1.56 -1.96 61.31
CA ILE A 42 2.70 -1.59 60.49
C ILE A 42 3.75 -2.69 60.60
N VAL A 43 3.77 -3.61 59.64
CA VAL A 43 4.93 -4.44 59.33
C VAL A 43 5.59 -3.82 58.09
N ALA A 44 6.68 -3.10 58.28
CA ALA A 44 7.52 -2.60 57.20
C ALA A 44 8.24 -3.80 56.55
N VAL A 45 7.62 -4.40 55.57
CA VAL A 45 8.31 -5.27 54.62
C VAL A 45 9.00 -4.36 53.62
N ALA A 46 10.30 -4.20 53.78
CA ALA A 46 11.16 -3.61 52.73
C ALA A 46 11.13 -4.54 51.54
N LEU A 47 10.15 -4.31 50.62
CA LEU A 47 10.16 -4.89 49.28
C LEU A 47 11.39 -4.31 48.58
N ALA A 48 12.43 -5.13 48.41
CA ALA A 48 13.50 -4.86 47.49
C ALA A 48 12.90 -4.72 46.10
N THR A 49 12.63 -3.49 45.69
CA THR A 49 12.30 -3.16 44.30
C THR A 49 13.57 -3.30 43.46
N GLY A 50 13.93 -4.53 43.14
CA GLY A 50 14.87 -4.78 42.05
C GLY A 50 14.30 -4.12 40.78
N PRO A 51 15.14 -3.62 39.84
CA PRO A 51 14.66 -3.12 38.58
C PRO A 51 13.79 -4.19 37.95
N ALA A 52 12.55 -3.84 37.57
CA ALA A 52 11.66 -4.73 36.82
C ALA A 52 12.44 -5.24 35.61
N PRO A 53 12.42 -6.56 35.34
CA PRO A 53 13.08 -7.08 34.14
C PRO A 53 12.57 -6.30 32.94
N SER A 54 13.49 -5.66 32.20
CA SER A 54 13.12 -4.96 30.98
C SER A 54 12.50 -5.98 30.04
N GLU A 55 11.25 -5.78 29.64
CA GLU A 55 10.57 -6.63 28.69
C GLU A 55 11.44 -6.73 27.42
N GLU A 56 11.83 -7.95 27.03
CA GLU A 56 12.68 -8.15 25.86
C GLU A 56 11.95 -7.63 24.62
N LYS A 57 12.61 -6.75 23.87
CA LYS A 57 12.01 -6.13 22.68
C LYS A 57 11.76 -7.19 21.62
N LEU A 58 10.56 -7.16 21.02
CA LEU A 58 10.26 -7.94 19.83
C LEU A 58 11.16 -7.46 18.68
N LYS A 59 12.00 -8.35 18.14
CA LYS A 59 12.78 -8.09 16.94
C LYS A 59 11.94 -8.33 15.71
N VAL A 60 11.82 -7.32 14.84
CA VAL A 60 11.07 -7.37 13.58
C VAL A 60 12.03 -7.15 12.41
N GLY A 61 12.18 -8.15 11.55
CA GLY A 61 13.01 -8.09 10.34
C GLY A 61 12.18 -7.74 9.12
N PHE A 62 12.63 -6.77 8.33
CA PHE A 62 12.06 -6.43 7.04
C PHE A 62 13.01 -6.82 5.93
N VAL A 63 12.49 -7.44 4.87
CA VAL A 63 13.26 -7.85 3.69
C VAL A 63 12.69 -7.14 2.48
N TYR A 64 13.51 -6.28 1.87
CA TYR A 64 13.16 -5.39 0.78
C TYR A 64 13.77 -5.84 -0.54
N VAL A 65 12.99 -5.80 -1.61
CA VAL A 65 13.44 -6.16 -2.96
C VAL A 65 14.32 -5.09 -3.61
N GLY A 66 14.12 -3.83 -3.23
CA GLY A 66 14.88 -2.67 -3.72
C GLY A 66 15.54 -1.87 -2.61
N PRO A 67 16.17 -0.74 -2.97
CA PRO A 67 16.80 0.17 -2.00
C PRO A 67 15.76 1.07 -1.33
N VAL A 68 15.98 1.46 -0.08
CA VAL A 68 15.11 2.42 0.66
C VAL A 68 15.05 3.79 -0.05
N GLY A 69 16.04 4.09 -0.87
CA GLY A 69 16.12 5.35 -1.64
C GLY A 69 15.32 5.36 -2.94
N ASP A 70 14.53 4.33 -3.26
CA ASP A 70 13.77 4.21 -4.52
C ASP A 70 12.69 5.29 -4.70
N ALA A 71 12.27 5.92 -3.60
CA ALA A 71 11.14 6.84 -3.50
C ALA A 71 9.77 6.16 -3.80
N GLY A 72 9.74 4.86 -3.92
CA GLY A 72 8.61 4.04 -4.33
C GLY A 72 8.20 3.01 -3.28
N TRP A 73 8.18 1.74 -3.69
CA TRP A 73 7.70 0.61 -2.89
C TRP A 73 8.51 0.40 -1.62
N THR A 74 9.83 0.24 -1.76
CA THR A 74 10.71 0.02 -0.60
C THR A 74 10.72 1.22 0.33
N TYR A 75 10.73 2.44 -0.22
CA TYR A 75 10.59 3.67 0.58
C TYR A 75 9.29 3.66 1.41
N ALA A 76 8.15 3.33 0.80
CA ALA A 76 6.87 3.32 1.49
C ALA A 76 6.84 2.29 2.64
N HIS A 77 7.41 1.09 2.42
CA HIS A 77 7.56 0.08 3.47
C HIS A 77 8.49 0.52 4.59
N ASP A 78 9.59 1.20 4.26
CA ASP A 78 10.52 1.71 5.28
C ASP A 78 9.93 2.86 6.09
N GLN A 79 9.07 3.70 5.50
CA GLN A 79 8.27 4.67 6.27
C GLN A 79 7.33 3.94 7.26
N GLY A 80 6.67 2.85 6.82
CA GLY A 80 5.85 2.00 7.69
C GLY A 80 6.66 1.34 8.81
N ARG A 81 7.87 0.85 8.52
CA ARG A 81 8.80 0.32 9.53
C ARG A 81 9.21 1.38 10.56
N LYS A 82 9.58 2.57 10.11
CA LYS A 82 9.94 3.70 11.00
C LYS A 82 8.75 4.14 11.85
N TYR A 83 7.55 4.19 11.27
CA TYR A 83 6.32 4.46 12.00
C TYR A 83 6.11 3.41 13.12
N LEU A 84 6.22 2.11 12.77
CA LEU A 84 6.09 1.01 13.73
C LEU A 84 7.05 1.19 14.92
N GLU A 85 8.33 1.46 14.67
CA GLU A 85 9.34 1.61 15.70
C GLU A 85 9.10 2.84 16.60
N ALA A 86 8.66 3.95 15.99
CA ALA A 86 8.35 5.19 16.72
C ALA A 86 7.14 5.06 17.66
N HIS A 87 6.14 4.24 17.27
CA HIS A 87 4.90 4.07 18.04
C HIS A 87 4.88 2.82 18.95
N ASN A 88 5.95 2.01 18.92
CA ASN A 88 6.02 0.78 19.71
C ASN A 88 7.38 0.66 20.41
N PRO A 89 7.57 1.23 21.63
CA PRO A 89 8.88 1.28 22.31
C PRO A 89 9.48 -0.10 22.60
N ASN A 90 8.64 -1.14 22.69
CA ASN A 90 9.06 -2.52 22.93
C ASN A 90 9.25 -3.32 21.62
N VAL A 91 9.53 -2.62 20.52
CA VAL A 91 9.87 -3.20 19.21
C VAL A 91 11.25 -2.68 18.79
N GLN A 92 12.03 -3.55 18.17
CA GLN A 92 13.28 -3.20 17.51
C GLN A 92 13.20 -3.69 16.08
N THR A 93 13.40 -2.81 15.10
CA THR A 93 13.33 -3.18 13.69
C THR A 93 14.71 -3.23 13.05
N ALA A 94 14.86 -4.07 12.02
CA ALA A 94 15.98 -4.05 11.08
C ALA A 94 15.46 -4.30 9.67
N ALA A 95 16.16 -3.79 8.68
CA ALA A 95 15.85 -4.01 7.28
C ALA A 95 17.06 -4.57 6.52
N VAL A 96 16.80 -5.43 5.55
CA VAL A 96 17.78 -5.92 4.58
C VAL A 96 17.28 -5.51 3.20
N GLU A 97 18.06 -4.69 2.50
CA GLU A 97 17.72 -4.10 1.21
C GLU A 97 18.32 -4.88 0.04
N ASN A 98 17.75 -4.67 -1.16
CA ASN A 98 18.25 -5.25 -2.40
C ASN A 98 18.37 -6.79 -2.36
N VAL A 99 17.40 -7.44 -1.74
CA VAL A 99 17.36 -8.90 -1.67
C VAL A 99 16.65 -9.44 -2.91
N ALA A 100 17.38 -10.15 -3.74
CA ALA A 100 16.80 -10.78 -4.93
C ALA A 100 15.78 -11.86 -4.55
N GLU A 101 14.74 -11.99 -5.38
CA GLU A 101 13.75 -13.05 -5.24
C GLU A 101 14.38 -14.44 -5.46
N GLY A 102 13.83 -15.47 -4.84
CA GLY A 102 14.33 -16.85 -4.94
C GLY A 102 15.33 -17.22 -3.84
N ALA A 103 16.49 -17.78 -4.19
CA ALA A 103 17.43 -18.34 -3.22
C ALA A 103 18.03 -17.33 -2.24
N ASP A 104 18.25 -16.09 -2.69
CA ASP A 104 18.78 -15.04 -1.81
C ASP A 104 17.76 -14.65 -0.74
N SER A 105 16.50 -14.51 -1.09
CA SER A 105 15.45 -14.20 -0.12
C SER A 105 15.27 -15.34 0.89
N GLU A 106 15.32 -16.60 0.46
CA GLU A 106 15.28 -17.77 1.35
C GLU A 106 16.42 -17.74 2.37
N ARG A 107 17.63 -17.44 1.92
CA ARG A 107 18.81 -17.31 2.80
C ARG A 107 18.63 -16.20 3.83
N VAL A 108 18.14 -15.03 3.42
CA VAL A 108 17.93 -13.88 4.30
C VAL A 108 16.84 -14.16 5.33
N PHE A 109 15.71 -14.76 4.94
CA PHE A 109 14.65 -15.15 5.88
C PHE A 109 15.16 -16.15 6.92
N THR A 110 15.91 -17.15 6.48
CA THR A 110 16.54 -18.17 7.35
C THR A 110 17.50 -17.51 8.35
N ASP A 111 18.34 -16.59 7.89
CA ASP A 111 19.31 -15.89 8.75
C ASP A 111 18.62 -15.03 9.80
N LEU A 112 17.57 -14.29 9.44
CA LEU A 112 16.81 -13.50 10.39
C LEU A 112 16.12 -14.40 11.45
N ALA A 113 15.51 -15.51 11.02
CA ALA A 113 14.88 -16.46 11.94
C ALA A 113 15.90 -17.04 12.93
N ARG A 114 17.10 -17.46 12.47
CA ARG A 114 18.20 -17.94 13.32
C ARG A 114 18.75 -16.89 14.28
N LYS A 115 18.72 -15.61 13.90
CA LYS A 115 19.13 -14.47 14.74
C LYS A 115 18.07 -14.05 15.77
N GLY A 116 16.97 -14.81 15.89
CA GLY A 116 15.93 -14.62 16.90
C GLY A 116 14.98 -13.46 16.59
N TYR A 117 14.75 -13.15 15.32
CA TYR A 117 13.65 -12.27 14.94
C TYR A 117 12.33 -13.01 15.15
N GLY A 118 11.44 -12.42 15.95
CA GLY A 118 10.12 -13.02 16.26
C GLY A 118 9.06 -12.74 15.19
N LEU A 119 9.28 -11.71 14.37
CA LEU A 119 8.45 -11.37 13.21
C LEU A 119 9.35 -11.03 12.01
N ILE A 120 9.04 -11.59 10.85
CA ILE A 120 9.75 -11.32 9.60
C ILE A 120 8.74 -10.91 8.52
N VAL A 121 8.94 -9.76 7.91
CA VAL A 121 8.10 -9.18 6.86
C VAL A 121 8.85 -9.22 5.53
N GLY A 122 8.32 -9.93 4.55
CA GLY A 122 8.85 -9.98 3.19
C GLY A 122 7.98 -9.15 2.25
N THR A 123 8.56 -8.18 1.55
CA THR A 123 7.84 -7.16 0.81
C THR A 123 7.93 -7.30 -0.71
N SER A 124 7.97 -8.51 -1.23
CA SER A 124 7.89 -8.74 -2.67
C SER A 124 7.03 -9.95 -3.00
N PHE A 125 6.28 -9.87 -4.09
CA PHE A 125 5.46 -10.98 -4.60
C PHE A 125 6.27 -12.27 -4.80
N GLY A 126 7.48 -12.16 -5.36
CA GLY A 126 8.35 -13.32 -5.65
C GLY A 126 9.01 -13.94 -4.41
N TYR A 127 8.80 -13.40 -3.21
CA TYR A 127 9.26 -14.03 -1.97
C TYR A 127 8.38 -15.20 -1.49
N MET A 128 7.26 -15.45 -2.16
CA MET A 128 6.19 -16.34 -1.70
C MET A 128 6.68 -17.74 -1.35
N ASP A 129 7.38 -18.41 -2.25
CA ASP A 129 7.80 -19.82 -2.06
C ASP A 129 8.92 -19.92 -1.02
N ALA A 130 9.85 -18.96 -1.01
CA ALA A 130 10.89 -18.87 0.00
C ALA A 130 10.30 -18.70 1.41
N MET A 131 9.30 -17.80 1.56
CA MET A 131 8.66 -17.58 2.86
C MET A 131 7.84 -18.79 3.33
N VAL A 132 7.13 -19.48 2.43
CA VAL A 132 6.40 -20.71 2.77
C VAL A 132 7.37 -21.78 3.29
N LYS A 133 8.49 -21.97 2.61
CA LYS A 133 9.52 -22.93 3.01
C LYS A 133 10.10 -22.59 4.37
N VAL A 134 10.59 -21.36 4.56
CA VAL A 134 11.24 -20.94 5.81
C VAL A 134 10.25 -20.92 6.97
N ALA A 135 9.00 -20.51 6.76
CA ALA A 135 7.97 -20.55 7.79
C ALA A 135 7.72 -21.99 8.31
N GLY A 136 7.80 -22.98 7.42
CA GLY A 136 7.72 -24.40 7.81
C GLY A 136 8.89 -24.85 8.68
N GLU A 137 10.09 -24.33 8.43
CA GLU A 137 11.30 -24.66 9.19
C GLU A 137 11.35 -23.95 10.57
N PHE A 138 10.70 -22.78 10.70
CA PHE A 138 10.72 -21.96 11.90
C PHE A 138 9.30 -21.70 12.46
N PRO A 139 8.60 -22.72 12.99
CA PRO A 139 7.18 -22.63 13.36
C PRO A 139 6.88 -21.67 14.53
N LYS A 140 7.90 -21.21 15.26
CA LYS A 140 7.77 -20.22 16.36
C LYS A 140 7.95 -18.77 15.90
N VAL A 141 8.41 -18.53 14.67
CA VAL A 141 8.58 -17.22 14.08
C VAL A 141 7.32 -16.86 13.31
N ALA A 142 6.82 -15.66 13.47
CA ALA A 142 5.74 -15.12 12.67
C ALA A 142 6.30 -14.56 11.35
N PHE A 143 5.61 -14.85 10.25
CA PHE A 143 5.97 -14.35 8.92
C PHE A 143 4.80 -13.58 8.31
N VAL A 144 5.09 -12.47 7.65
CA VAL A 144 4.11 -11.68 6.90
C VAL A 144 4.61 -11.51 5.47
N HIS A 145 3.85 -12.03 4.53
CA HIS A 145 4.13 -11.86 3.11
C HIS A 145 3.25 -10.76 2.53
N ILE A 146 3.87 -9.68 2.09
CA ILE A 146 3.17 -8.58 1.40
C ILE A 146 2.95 -8.97 -0.07
N SER A 147 1.73 -8.76 -0.57
CA SER A 147 1.24 -9.13 -1.91
C SER A 147 1.15 -10.63 -2.24
N GLY A 148 1.39 -11.51 -1.26
CA GLY A 148 1.27 -12.95 -1.44
C GLY A 148 -0.16 -13.48 -1.30
N PHE A 149 -0.33 -14.79 -1.60
CA PHE A 149 -1.59 -15.51 -1.40
C PHE A 149 -1.43 -16.89 -0.76
N LYS A 150 -0.20 -17.40 -0.63
CA LYS A 150 0.07 -18.65 0.11
C LYS A 150 0.23 -18.35 1.59
N ARG A 151 -0.41 -19.17 2.43
CA ARG A 151 -0.45 -18.99 3.90
C ARG A 151 -0.11 -20.28 4.61
N ALA A 152 0.36 -20.17 5.87
CA ALA A 152 0.57 -21.26 6.80
C ALA A 152 0.17 -20.82 8.21
N LYS A 153 0.20 -21.70 9.21
CA LYS A 153 -0.19 -21.37 10.59
C LYS A 153 0.54 -20.12 11.13
N ASN A 154 1.79 -19.94 10.77
CA ASN A 154 2.66 -18.84 11.18
C ASN A 154 3.07 -17.92 10.00
N LEU A 155 2.41 -18.02 8.86
CA LEU A 155 2.61 -17.18 7.68
C LEU A 155 1.28 -16.52 7.29
N MET A 156 1.18 -15.23 7.50
CA MET A 156 0.07 -14.35 7.10
C MET A 156 0.36 -13.73 5.74
N THR A 157 -0.68 -13.45 4.96
CA THR A 157 -0.60 -12.53 3.82
C THR A 157 -1.23 -11.19 4.19
N ALA A 158 -0.65 -10.09 3.69
CA ALA A 158 -1.16 -8.76 3.95
C ALA A 158 -0.99 -7.88 2.71
N PHE A 159 -2.04 -7.12 2.36
CA PHE A 159 -2.02 -6.20 1.23
C PHE A 159 -3.04 -5.07 1.38
N GLY A 160 -2.95 -4.06 0.49
CA GLY A 160 -3.93 -2.99 0.38
C GLY A 160 -4.72 -3.08 -0.92
N ARG A 161 -5.96 -2.59 -0.92
CA ARG A 161 -6.82 -2.47 -2.12
C ARG A 161 -6.39 -1.25 -2.94
N ILE A 162 -5.18 -1.35 -3.51
CA ILE A 162 -4.57 -0.25 -4.26
C ILE A 162 -5.36 0.09 -5.54
N GLU A 163 -6.20 -0.81 -6.02
CA GLU A 163 -7.14 -0.57 -7.10
C GLU A 163 -8.10 0.60 -6.79
N GLN A 164 -8.44 0.84 -5.53
CA GLN A 164 -9.30 1.95 -5.11
C GLN A 164 -8.68 3.32 -5.42
N PRO A 165 -7.49 3.68 -4.91
CA PRO A 165 -6.84 4.93 -5.30
C PRO A 165 -6.40 4.94 -6.77
N ARG A 166 -6.12 3.79 -7.41
CA ARG A 166 -5.86 3.73 -8.86
C ARG A 166 -7.05 4.24 -9.66
N TYR A 167 -8.27 3.86 -9.31
CA TYR A 167 -9.47 4.40 -9.94
C TYR A 167 -9.57 5.93 -9.78
N LEU A 168 -9.29 6.45 -8.58
CA LEU A 168 -9.32 7.89 -8.32
C LEU A 168 -8.27 8.65 -9.14
N THR A 169 -7.06 8.12 -9.24
CA THR A 169 -6.02 8.72 -10.08
C THR A 169 -6.37 8.65 -11.56
N GLY A 170 -7.10 7.62 -11.99
CA GLY A 170 -7.67 7.51 -13.32
C GLY A 170 -8.67 8.62 -13.65
N LEU A 171 -9.56 8.99 -12.70
CA LEU A 171 -10.47 10.13 -12.87
C LEU A 171 -9.71 11.42 -13.19
N VAL A 172 -8.60 11.65 -12.48
CA VAL A 172 -7.73 12.82 -12.73
C VAL A 172 -7.14 12.75 -14.12
N ALA A 173 -6.56 11.61 -14.51
CA ALA A 173 -5.91 11.44 -15.81
C ALA A 173 -6.87 11.68 -16.98
N GLY A 174 -8.10 11.15 -16.90
CA GLY A 174 -9.08 11.31 -17.96
C GLY A 174 -9.53 12.75 -18.17
N VAL A 175 -9.63 13.56 -17.10
CA VAL A 175 -9.93 15.00 -17.26
C VAL A 175 -8.72 15.78 -17.76
N MET A 176 -7.50 15.39 -17.38
CA MET A 176 -6.29 16.15 -17.68
C MET A 176 -5.68 15.87 -19.05
N THR A 177 -5.97 14.71 -19.67
CA THR A 177 -5.51 14.40 -21.02
C THR A 177 -6.18 15.30 -22.06
N LYS A 178 -5.45 15.67 -23.09
CA LYS A 178 -5.91 16.40 -24.26
C LYS A 178 -5.82 15.57 -25.54
N THR A 179 -4.90 14.60 -25.54
CA THR A 179 -4.70 13.71 -26.69
C THR A 179 -5.57 12.47 -26.62
N HIS A 180 -6.23 12.21 -25.50
CA HIS A 180 -6.96 10.97 -25.18
C HIS A 180 -6.05 9.72 -25.19
N ILE A 181 -4.71 9.92 -25.14
CA ILE A 181 -3.70 8.88 -25.06
C ILE A 181 -2.97 9.01 -23.73
N ILE A 182 -3.11 8.00 -22.90
CA ILE A 182 -2.47 7.93 -21.58
C ILE A 182 -1.47 6.78 -21.60
N GLY A 183 -0.26 7.01 -21.09
CA GLY A 183 0.78 6.00 -21.00
C GLY A 183 0.82 5.36 -19.61
N TYR A 184 0.98 4.05 -19.56
CA TYR A 184 1.13 3.28 -18.32
C TYR A 184 2.40 2.42 -18.39
N VAL A 185 3.41 2.74 -17.60
CA VAL A 185 4.61 1.90 -17.44
C VAL A 185 4.32 0.87 -16.36
N ALA A 186 4.32 -0.41 -16.73
CA ALA A 186 3.95 -1.52 -15.86
C ALA A 186 5.15 -2.45 -15.59
N ALA A 187 5.25 -2.97 -14.35
CA ALA A 187 6.34 -3.86 -13.94
C ALA A 187 6.16 -5.29 -14.50
N HIS A 188 5.56 -6.18 -13.75
CA HIS A 188 5.36 -7.57 -14.11
C HIS A 188 3.87 -7.89 -14.37
N PRO A 189 3.54 -8.80 -15.32
CA PRO A 189 2.16 -9.13 -15.67
C PRO A 189 1.51 -10.09 -14.63
N ILE A 190 1.43 -9.64 -13.37
CA ILE A 190 0.77 -10.36 -12.29
C ILE A 190 -0.62 -9.76 -12.00
N PRO A 191 -1.54 -10.51 -11.36
CA PRO A 191 -2.91 -10.06 -11.13
C PRO A 191 -3.03 -8.70 -10.42
N GLU A 192 -2.12 -8.39 -9.50
CA GLU A 192 -2.06 -7.10 -8.81
C GLU A 192 -1.88 -5.93 -9.79
N VAL A 193 -0.89 -6.04 -10.68
CA VAL A 193 -0.57 -5.01 -11.68
C VAL A 193 -1.71 -4.87 -12.71
N VAL A 194 -2.22 -5.99 -13.20
CA VAL A 194 -3.35 -6.03 -14.14
C VAL A 194 -4.59 -5.38 -13.53
N ARG A 195 -4.91 -5.69 -12.26
CA ARG A 195 -6.02 -5.08 -11.52
C ARG A 195 -5.85 -3.57 -11.38
N GLY A 196 -4.63 -3.12 -11.07
CA GLY A 196 -4.31 -1.70 -10.96
C GLY A 196 -4.49 -0.95 -12.27
N ILE A 197 -4.02 -1.51 -13.40
CA ILE A 197 -4.22 -0.97 -14.75
C ILE A 197 -5.73 -0.87 -15.07
N ASN A 198 -6.48 -1.92 -14.78
CA ASN A 198 -7.91 -1.98 -15.04
C ASN A 198 -8.69 -0.93 -14.24
N ALA A 199 -8.45 -0.83 -12.94
CA ALA A 199 -9.11 0.17 -12.09
C ALA A 199 -8.78 1.60 -12.54
N PHE A 200 -7.51 1.86 -12.84
CA PHE A 200 -7.08 3.15 -13.41
C PHE A 200 -7.82 3.47 -14.72
N THR A 201 -7.87 2.51 -15.65
CA THR A 201 -8.54 2.70 -16.95
C THR A 201 -10.04 2.92 -16.80
N LEU A 202 -10.70 2.22 -15.86
CA LEU A 202 -12.10 2.47 -15.53
C LEU A 202 -12.31 3.90 -15.01
N GLY A 203 -11.41 4.41 -14.17
CA GLY A 203 -11.41 5.79 -13.72
C GLY A 203 -11.21 6.79 -14.86
N VAL A 204 -10.23 6.56 -15.74
CA VAL A 204 -10.00 7.37 -16.94
C VAL A 204 -11.27 7.46 -17.78
N ARG A 205 -11.87 6.32 -18.12
CA ARG A 205 -13.04 6.26 -19.00
C ARG A 205 -14.33 6.77 -18.36
N ALA A 206 -14.39 6.87 -17.05
CA ALA A 206 -15.50 7.52 -16.35
C ALA A 206 -15.53 9.03 -16.59
N THR A 207 -14.41 9.67 -16.89
CA THR A 207 -14.30 11.11 -17.16
C THR A 207 -13.99 11.41 -18.63
N ASP A 208 -13.34 10.49 -19.34
CA ASP A 208 -13.10 10.58 -20.79
C ASP A 208 -13.34 9.20 -21.45
N PRO A 209 -14.56 8.91 -21.91
CA PRO A 209 -14.88 7.63 -22.56
C PRO A 209 -14.10 7.32 -23.85
N LYS A 210 -13.47 8.34 -24.47
CA LYS A 210 -12.67 8.18 -25.69
C LYS A 210 -11.21 7.84 -25.39
N ALA A 211 -10.74 8.14 -24.18
CA ALA A 211 -9.35 7.93 -23.82
C ALA A 211 -8.97 6.45 -23.80
N THR A 212 -7.73 6.20 -24.18
CA THR A 212 -7.08 4.89 -24.16
C THR A 212 -5.85 4.92 -23.26
N VAL A 213 -5.61 3.79 -22.57
CA VAL A 213 -4.44 3.59 -21.69
C VAL A 213 -3.49 2.61 -22.38
N HIS A 214 -2.35 3.12 -22.83
CA HIS A 214 -1.33 2.33 -23.52
C HIS A 214 -0.33 1.78 -22.52
N VAL A 215 -0.18 0.46 -22.46
CA VAL A 215 0.65 -0.24 -21.49
C VAL A 215 1.97 -0.69 -22.10
N VAL A 216 3.08 -0.35 -21.47
CA VAL A 216 4.42 -0.87 -21.74
C VAL A 216 4.96 -1.59 -20.52
N TRP A 217 5.40 -2.84 -20.70
CA TRP A 217 5.95 -3.67 -19.63
C TRP A 217 7.46 -3.50 -19.54
N SER A 218 7.97 -3.13 -18.37
CA SER A 218 9.41 -3.06 -18.08
C SER A 218 10.00 -4.42 -17.69
N ASN A 219 9.17 -5.34 -17.19
CA ASN A 219 9.57 -6.63 -16.62
C ASN A 219 10.56 -6.51 -15.45
N THR A 220 10.53 -5.40 -14.73
CA THR A 220 11.30 -5.16 -13.51
C THR A 220 10.48 -4.35 -12.51
N TRP A 221 10.75 -4.53 -11.20
CA TRP A 221 10.16 -3.67 -10.17
C TRP A 221 10.85 -2.31 -10.11
N TYR A 222 12.19 -2.30 -10.21
CA TYR A 222 13.01 -1.10 -10.07
C TYR A 222 14.18 -1.14 -11.07
N ASP A 223 14.08 -0.35 -12.10
CA ASP A 223 15.15 -0.03 -13.04
C ASP A 223 14.86 1.33 -13.67
N PRO A 224 15.38 2.43 -13.09
CA PRO A 224 15.12 3.78 -13.57
C PRO A 224 15.39 4.00 -15.07
N ALA A 225 16.39 3.32 -15.63
CA ALA A 225 16.72 3.46 -17.04
C ALA A 225 15.68 2.79 -17.95
N GLN A 226 15.23 1.57 -17.63
CA GLN A 226 14.17 0.90 -18.36
C GLN A 226 12.82 1.61 -18.19
N GLU A 227 12.55 2.15 -17.01
CA GLU A 227 11.34 2.92 -16.72
C GLU A 227 11.29 4.21 -17.55
N GLU A 228 12.40 4.94 -17.64
CA GLU A 228 12.55 6.14 -18.48
C GLU A 228 12.36 5.80 -19.96
N GLN A 229 13.01 4.75 -20.46
CA GLN A 229 12.87 4.30 -21.85
C GLN A 229 11.41 3.92 -22.19
N ALA A 230 10.72 3.21 -21.29
CA ALA A 230 9.30 2.87 -21.45
C ALA A 230 8.43 4.15 -21.47
N ALA A 231 8.71 5.10 -20.58
CA ALA A 231 8.02 6.40 -20.57
C ALA A 231 8.22 7.19 -21.87
N GLU A 232 9.45 7.26 -22.38
CA GLU A 232 9.75 7.93 -23.64
C GLU A 232 9.05 7.29 -24.83
N SER A 233 8.95 5.96 -24.88
CA SER A 233 8.19 5.25 -25.91
C SER A 233 6.72 5.64 -25.91
N LEU A 234 6.11 5.76 -24.73
CA LEU A 234 4.72 6.21 -24.56
C LEU A 234 4.52 7.68 -24.94
N LEU A 235 5.47 8.54 -24.60
CA LEU A 235 5.46 9.95 -24.99
C LEU A 235 5.57 10.10 -26.52
N SER A 236 6.34 9.23 -27.18
CA SER A 236 6.55 9.27 -28.65
C SER A 236 5.26 8.94 -29.45
N ILE A 237 4.36 8.16 -28.90
CA ILE A 237 3.06 7.86 -29.51
C ILE A 237 1.98 8.89 -29.18
N GLY A 238 2.34 9.98 -28.48
CA GLY A 238 1.45 11.10 -28.18
C GLY A 238 0.78 11.05 -26.81
N ALA A 239 1.21 10.20 -25.89
CA ALA A 239 0.71 10.23 -24.52
C ALA A 239 1.05 11.58 -23.87
N ASP A 240 0.06 12.21 -23.25
CA ASP A 240 0.23 13.51 -22.57
C ASP A 240 0.01 13.43 -21.05
N VAL A 241 -0.42 12.29 -20.56
CA VAL A 241 -0.44 11.90 -19.15
C VAL A 241 0.25 10.54 -19.02
N LEU A 242 1.26 10.42 -18.16
CA LEU A 242 1.89 9.15 -17.83
C LEU A 242 1.51 8.69 -16.44
N THR A 243 1.43 7.39 -16.24
CA THR A 243 1.37 6.75 -14.92
C THR A 243 2.25 5.52 -14.88
N GLN A 244 2.45 4.96 -13.71
CA GLN A 244 3.38 3.86 -13.51
C GLN A 244 2.91 2.86 -12.45
N HIS A 245 3.36 1.62 -12.59
CA HIS A 245 3.46 0.63 -11.52
C HIS A 245 4.92 0.22 -11.44
N GLN A 246 5.74 1.17 -10.98
CA GLN A 246 7.19 1.12 -10.90
C GLN A 246 7.65 1.75 -9.59
N ASP A 247 8.84 1.41 -9.15
CA ASP A 247 9.33 1.80 -7.83
C ASP A 247 10.22 3.06 -7.87
N SER A 248 10.64 3.54 -9.05
CA SER A 248 11.40 4.78 -9.17
C SER A 248 10.54 5.96 -9.64
N PRO A 249 11.01 7.22 -9.49
CA PRO A 249 10.33 8.39 -10.02
C PRO A 249 10.63 8.68 -11.50
N ALA A 250 11.33 7.80 -12.23
CA ALA A 250 11.80 8.03 -13.58
C ALA A 250 10.69 8.40 -14.57
N VAL A 251 9.52 7.76 -14.48
CA VAL A 251 8.36 8.07 -15.32
C VAL A 251 7.83 9.49 -15.05
N VAL A 252 7.80 9.91 -13.79
CA VAL A 252 7.40 11.29 -13.40
C VAL A 252 8.40 12.31 -13.96
N GLN A 253 9.70 12.01 -13.88
CA GLN A 253 10.76 12.86 -14.38
C GLN A 253 10.73 12.95 -15.91
N ALA A 254 10.54 11.84 -16.63
CA ALA A 254 10.41 11.81 -18.08
C ALA A 254 9.22 12.65 -18.57
N ALA A 255 8.06 12.53 -17.95
CA ALA A 255 6.90 13.36 -18.25
C ALA A 255 7.19 14.85 -18.00
N ALA A 256 7.81 15.18 -16.86
CA ALA A 256 8.15 16.54 -16.49
C ALA A 256 9.15 17.18 -17.51
N ALA A 257 10.15 16.43 -17.93
CA ALA A 257 11.15 16.88 -18.93
C ALA A 257 10.51 17.23 -20.30
N LYS A 258 9.37 16.59 -20.64
CA LYS A 258 8.63 16.85 -21.88
C LYS A 258 7.44 17.81 -21.68
N GLY A 259 7.29 18.42 -20.50
CA GLY A 259 6.15 19.30 -20.19
C GLY A 259 4.79 18.58 -20.24
N LYS A 260 4.77 17.28 -19.95
CA LYS A 260 3.58 16.43 -19.86
C LYS A 260 3.22 16.17 -18.41
N TYR A 261 2.03 15.62 -18.15
CA TYR A 261 1.57 15.32 -16.81
C TYR A 261 1.98 13.91 -16.38
N ALA A 262 2.11 13.72 -15.07
CA ALA A 262 2.42 12.43 -14.47
C ALA A 262 1.55 12.15 -13.25
N ILE A 263 1.23 10.87 -13.07
CA ILE A 263 0.66 10.27 -11.88
C ILE A 263 1.68 9.29 -11.32
N GLY A 264 2.13 9.52 -10.08
CA GLY A 264 3.09 8.68 -9.41
C GLY A 264 2.48 7.42 -8.80
N TYR A 265 3.32 6.66 -8.10
CA TYR A 265 2.93 5.43 -7.42
C TYR A 265 3.74 5.22 -6.15
N ASN A 266 3.18 4.46 -5.21
CA ASN A 266 3.74 4.05 -3.92
C ASN A 266 3.90 5.19 -2.89
N SER A 267 4.34 6.38 -3.30
CA SER A 267 4.56 7.54 -2.44
C SER A 267 4.23 8.86 -3.14
N ASP A 268 4.28 9.97 -2.40
CA ASP A 268 4.22 11.31 -3.00
C ASP A 268 5.52 11.62 -3.74
N MET A 269 5.45 11.54 -5.07
CA MET A 269 6.56 11.83 -5.99
C MET A 269 6.58 13.28 -6.50
N SER A 270 5.80 14.18 -5.91
CA SER A 270 5.65 15.58 -6.37
C SER A 270 6.97 16.35 -6.50
N LYS A 271 7.94 16.06 -5.64
CA LYS A 271 9.27 16.69 -5.67
C LYS A 271 10.07 16.39 -6.93
N PHE A 272 9.77 15.29 -7.64
CA PHE A 272 10.50 14.88 -8.85
C PHE A 272 9.96 15.52 -10.15
N GLY A 273 8.78 16.12 -10.09
CA GLY A 273 8.18 16.83 -11.21
C GLY A 273 7.05 17.76 -10.76
N PRO A 274 7.32 18.82 -9.97
CA PRO A 274 6.29 19.60 -9.28
C PRO A 274 5.30 20.31 -10.22
N LYS A 275 5.68 20.52 -11.49
CA LYS A 275 4.81 21.10 -12.53
C LYS A 275 4.11 20.05 -13.40
N ALA A 276 4.49 18.79 -13.27
CA ALA A 276 3.95 17.66 -14.01
C ALA A 276 3.06 16.75 -13.15
N PHE A 277 3.38 16.64 -11.87
CA PHE A 277 2.77 15.70 -10.94
C PHE A 277 1.32 16.08 -10.62
N LEU A 278 0.38 15.21 -10.97
CA LEU A 278 -1.04 15.40 -10.69
C LEU A 278 -1.45 14.85 -9.32
N THR A 279 -1.02 13.65 -8.99
CA THR A 279 -1.21 12.90 -7.75
C THR A 279 -0.49 11.55 -7.83
N ALA A 280 -0.67 10.66 -6.85
CA ALA A 280 -0.22 9.26 -6.86
C ALA A 280 -1.20 8.37 -6.11
N ALA A 281 -1.24 7.07 -6.43
CA ALA A 281 -1.77 6.06 -5.53
C ALA A 281 -0.67 5.70 -4.52
N VAL A 282 -0.96 5.81 -3.22
CA VAL A 282 0.05 5.73 -2.15
C VAL A 282 -0.31 4.73 -1.07
N TRP A 283 0.70 4.31 -0.31
CA TRP A 283 0.61 3.37 0.79
C TRP A 283 0.85 4.02 2.14
N ASN A 284 0.15 3.54 3.17
CA ASN A 284 0.39 3.84 4.58
C ASN A 284 0.46 2.52 5.37
N TRP A 285 1.64 1.91 5.43
CA TRP A 285 1.85 0.59 6.04
C TRP A 285 1.91 0.62 7.57
N GLY A 286 2.19 1.77 8.18
CA GLY A 286 2.45 1.90 9.62
C GLY A 286 1.36 1.29 10.51
N PRO A 287 0.08 1.68 10.36
CA PRO A 287 -1.02 1.12 11.17
C PRO A 287 -1.18 -0.38 10.99
N MET A 288 -1.02 -0.91 9.78
CA MET A 288 -1.09 -2.35 9.51
C MET A 288 0.02 -3.11 10.24
N TYR A 289 1.27 -2.64 10.15
CA TYR A 289 2.39 -3.26 10.87
C TYR A 289 2.22 -3.20 12.38
N THR A 290 1.68 -2.09 12.90
CA THR A 290 1.37 -1.96 14.34
C THR A 290 0.34 -2.99 14.80
N LEU A 291 -0.74 -3.20 14.01
CA LEU A 291 -1.71 -4.25 14.33
C LEU A 291 -1.07 -5.64 14.33
N ILE A 292 -0.27 -5.97 13.32
CA ILE A 292 0.38 -7.27 13.19
C ILE A 292 1.32 -7.51 14.39
N VAL A 293 2.12 -6.53 14.76
CA VAL A 293 2.98 -6.61 15.96
C VAL A 293 2.15 -6.82 17.23
N LYS A 294 1.01 -6.12 17.38
CA LYS A 294 0.09 -6.33 18.52
C LYS A 294 -0.42 -7.77 18.55
N GLN A 295 -0.74 -8.37 17.42
CA GLN A 295 -1.16 -9.77 17.33
C GLN A 295 -0.04 -10.73 17.73
N VAL A 296 1.20 -10.50 17.27
CA VAL A 296 2.38 -11.32 17.63
C VAL A 296 2.63 -11.25 19.12
N LYS A 297 2.72 -10.04 19.71
CA LYS A 297 2.95 -9.84 21.14
C LYS A 297 1.82 -10.42 22.00
N GLY A 298 0.59 -10.30 21.56
CA GLY A 298 -0.60 -10.82 22.26
C GLY A 298 -0.88 -12.31 22.04
N GLY A 299 -0.04 -13.03 21.27
CA GLY A 299 -0.22 -14.46 21.00
C GLY A 299 -1.43 -14.81 20.11
N SER A 300 -2.03 -13.80 19.46
CA SER A 300 -3.19 -13.97 18.58
C SER A 300 -2.84 -13.99 17.09
N PHE A 301 -1.56 -13.92 16.75
CA PHE A 301 -1.09 -14.02 15.36
C PHE A 301 -1.41 -15.39 14.76
N LYS A 302 -1.92 -15.39 13.55
CA LYS A 302 -2.22 -16.61 12.78
C LYS A 302 -2.11 -16.33 11.29
N GLY A 303 -2.13 -17.39 10.48
CA GLY A 303 -2.04 -17.32 9.03
C GLY A 303 -3.29 -16.79 8.35
N ASP A 304 -3.74 -15.59 8.73
CA ASP A 304 -4.86 -14.88 8.13
C ASP A 304 -4.47 -14.19 6.82
N ASP A 305 -5.46 -13.63 6.16
CA ASP A 305 -5.31 -12.72 5.02
C ASP A 305 -5.86 -11.34 5.40
N ILE A 306 -5.00 -10.33 5.29
CA ILE A 306 -5.40 -8.94 5.50
C ILE A 306 -5.35 -8.23 4.14
N TRP A 307 -6.52 -7.84 3.63
CA TRP A 307 -6.61 -7.05 2.41
C TRP A 307 -7.49 -5.82 2.63
N TRP A 308 -6.85 -4.76 3.12
CA TRP A 308 -7.51 -3.53 3.56
C TRP A 308 -7.59 -2.47 2.47
N GLY A 309 -8.68 -1.71 2.48
CA GLY A 309 -8.91 -0.59 1.57
C GLY A 309 -8.63 0.78 2.18
N MET A 310 -9.16 1.79 1.50
CA MET A 310 -9.13 3.19 1.93
C MET A 310 -9.90 3.42 3.25
N ASP A 311 -10.87 2.57 3.55
CA ASP A 311 -11.65 2.59 4.81
C ASP A 311 -10.79 2.28 6.04
N LYS A 312 -9.67 1.57 5.86
CA LYS A 312 -8.67 1.28 6.90
C LYS A 312 -7.42 2.13 6.77
N GLY A 313 -7.37 3.04 5.81
CA GLY A 313 -6.28 4.00 5.64
C GLY A 313 -4.94 3.40 5.22
N VAL A 314 -4.89 2.16 4.72
CA VAL A 314 -3.64 1.55 4.24
C VAL A 314 -3.27 2.01 2.83
N VAL A 315 -4.24 2.46 2.06
CA VAL A 315 -4.08 3.03 0.71
C VAL A 315 -4.84 4.33 0.60
N ASP A 316 -4.31 5.28 -0.17
CA ASP A 316 -4.95 6.56 -0.46
C ASP A 316 -4.35 7.20 -1.72
N ILE A 317 -4.73 8.44 -2.02
CA ILE A 317 -4.08 9.27 -3.03
C ILE A 317 -3.19 10.33 -2.37
N ALA A 318 -2.06 10.63 -3.01
CA ALA A 318 -1.24 11.79 -2.64
C ALA A 318 -2.03 13.11 -2.88
N PRO A 319 -1.63 14.22 -2.25
CA PRO A 319 -2.22 15.52 -2.51
C PRO A 319 -2.29 15.82 -4.02
N LEU A 320 -3.44 16.36 -4.45
CA LEU A 320 -3.64 16.74 -5.85
C LEU A 320 -2.75 17.94 -6.21
N GLY A 321 -1.97 17.85 -7.28
CA GLY A 321 -1.08 18.87 -7.79
C GLY A 321 -1.81 20.20 -8.09
N PRO A 322 -1.14 21.37 -8.01
CA PRO A 322 -1.80 22.68 -8.15
C PRO A 322 -2.48 22.89 -9.50
N MET A 323 -2.05 22.17 -10.55
CA MET A 323 -2.63 22.24 -11.89
C MET A 323 -3.96 21.49 -12.02
N VAL A 324 -4.35 20.65 -11.06
CA VAL A 324 -5.63 19.92 -11.09
C VAL A 324 -6.77 20.91 -10.82
N PRO A 325 -7.77 21.06 -11.72
CA PRO A 325 -8.87 22.01 -11.55
C PRO A 325 -9.71 21.74 -10.29
N ALA A 326 -10.31 22.77 -9.72
CA ALA A 326 -11.13 22.66 -8.52
C ALA A 326 -12.32 21.69 -8.67
N SER A 327 -12.96 21.68 -9.85
CA SER A 327 -14.03 20.73 -10.17
C SER A 327 -13.57 19.27 -10.13
N VAL A 328 -12.36 19.00 -10.62
CA VAL A 328 -11.76 17.65 -10.59
C VAL A 328 -11.42 17.24 -9.15
N ARG A 329 -10.87 18.17 -8.36
CA ARG A 329 -10.64 17.95 -6.91
C ARG A 329 -11.92 17.55 -6.20
N SER A 330 -13.01 18.32 -6.42
CA SER A 330 -14.31 18.02 -5.82
C SER A 330 -14.84 16.65 -6.24
N LEU A 331 -14.75 16.30 -7.53
CA LEU A 331 -15.15 14.99 -8.05
C LEU A 331 -14.39 13.85 -7.39
N VAL A 332 -13.06 13.95 -7.35
CA VAL A 332 -12.17 12.93 -6.79
C VAL A 332 -12.42 12.75 -5.29
N MET A 333 -12.54 13.86 -4.54
CA MET A 333 -12.80 13.77 -3.10
C MET A 333 -14.19 13.23 -2.78
N ALA A 334 -15.23 13.57 -3.55
CA ALA A 334 -16.56 12.97 -3.40
C ALA A 334 -16.51 11.44 -3.68
N LYS A 335 -15.81 11.03 -4.73
CA LYS A 335 -15.65 9.62 -5.07
C LYS A 335 -14.83 8.86 -4.01
N ARG A 336 -13.75 9.48 -3.51
CA ARG A 336 -12.96 8.97 -2.41
C ARG A 336 -13.83 8.68 -1.17
N GLN A 337 -14.68 9.62 -0.76
CA GLN A 337 -15.60 9.42 0.36
C GLN A 337 -16.60 8.29 0.10
N ALA A 338 -17.10 8.16 -1.13
CA ALA A 338 -18.01 7.08 -1.49
C ALA A 338 -17.34 5.69 -1.42
N ILE A 339 -16.05 5.58 -1.79
CA ILE A 339 -15.25 4.33 -1.63
C ILE A 339 -15.08 4.02 -0.14
N ILE A 340 -14.65 4.99 0.66
CA ILE A 340 -14.44 4.82 2.12
C ILE A 340 -15.73 4.40 2.81
N ALA A 341 -16.86 4.99 2.43
CA ALA A 341 -18.18 4.65 2.98
C ALA A 341 -18.77 3.33 2.44
N GLY A 342 -18.09 2.66 1.49
CA GLY A 342 -18.58 1.43 0.87
C GLY A 342 -19.81 1.61 -0.04
N THR A 343 -20.14 2.86 -0.42
CA THR A 343 -21.28 3.18 -1.31
C THR A 343 -20.91 3.18 -2.78
N PHE A 344 -19.63 3.04 -3.10
CA PHE A 344 -19.10 2.90 -4.46
C PHE A 344 -18.02 1.83 -4.49
N ASN A 345 -18.09 0.95 -5.51
CA ASN A 345 -17.07 -0.06 -5.79
C ASN A 345 -16.53 0.20 -7.21
N GLU A 346 -15.23 0.43 -7.33
CA GLU A 346 -14.54 0.75 -8.58
C GLU A 346 -14.52 -0.40 -9.60
N LEU A 347 -14.76 -1.63 -9.13
CA LEU A 347 -14.82 -2.84 -9.96
C LEU A 347 -16.25 -3.40 -10.06
N ALA A 348 -17.27 -2.55 -9.83
CA ALA A 348 -18.67 -2.89 -10.09
C ALA A 348 -19.01 -2.81 -11.59
N GLY A 349 -19.83 -3.75 -12.04
CA GLY A 349 -20.27 -3.84 -13.42
C GLY A 349 -21.32 -2.78 -13.84
N PRO A 350 -21.52 -2.62 -15.17
CA PRO A 350 -21.03 -3.51 -16.21
C PRO A 350 -19.57 -3.21 -16.60
N ILE A 351 -18.71 -4.23 -16.62
CA ILE A 351 -17.32 -4.11 -17.10
C ILE A 351 -17.14 -5.04 -18.30
N LYS A 352 -16.63 -4.48 -19.40
CA LYS A 352 -16.26 -5.22 -20.62
C LYS A 352 -14.76 -5.35 -20.71
N ASP A 353 -14.29 -6.47 -21.25
CA ASP A 353 -12.89 -6.63 -21.63
C ASP A 353 -12.59 -5.95 -23.00
N GLN A 354 -11.34 -6.05 -23.45
CA GLN A 354 -10.85 -5.47 -24.71
C GLN A 354 -11.64 -5.98 -25.95
N SER A 355 -12.19 -7.21 -25.91
CA SER A 355 -13.00 -7.78 -26.99
C SER A 355 -14.45 -7.29 -26.96
N GLY A 356 -14.85 -6.56 -25.92
CA GLY A 356 -16.24 -6.14 -25.71
C GLY A 356 -17.09 -7.16 -24.95
N THR A 357 -16.51 -8.29 -24.54
CA THR A 357 -17.21 -9.31 -23.73
C THR A 357 -17.46 -8.78 -22.33
N VAL A 358 -18.69 -8.92 -21.83
CA VAL A 358 -19.06 -8.52 -20.47
C VAL A 358 -18.42 -9.51 -19.47
N ARG A 359 -17.46 -9.03 -18.69
CA ARG A 359 -16.76 -9.80 -17.64
C ARG A 359 -17.42 -9.63 -16.28
N VAL A 360 -18.04 -8.47 -16.04
CA VAL A 360 -18.80 -8.19 -14.82
C VAL A 360 -20.15 -7.63 -15.26
N PRO A 361 -21.26 -8.36 -15.01
CA PRO A 361 -22.61 -7.88 -15.33
C PRO A 361 -23.01 -6.66 -14.49
N ALA A 362 -24.00 -5.90 -14.97
CA ALA A 362 -24.61 -4.83 -14.20
C ALA A 362 -25.20 -5.37 -12.88
N GLY A 363 -25.06 -4.62 -11.79
CA GLY A 363 -25.50 -5.01 -10.46
C GLY A 363 -24.61 -6.02 -9.75
N SER A 364 -23.48 -6.41 -10.35
CA SER A 364 -22.47 -7.30 -9.75
C SER A 364 -21.15 -6.53 -9.57
N ALA A 365 -20.24 -7.11 -8.77
CA ALA A 365 -18.85 -6.62 -8.66
C ALA A 365 -17.89 -7.81 -8.73
N LEU A 366 -16.62 -7.56 -9.07
CA LEU A 366 -15.59 -8.59 -9.04
C LEU A 366 -15.37 -9.08 -7.61
N SER A 367 -15.45 -10.39 -7.42
CA SER A 367 -15.08 -11.01 -6.14
C SER A 367 -13.57 -10.89 -5.89
N ASP A 368 -13.16 -11.00 -4.64
CA ASP A 368 -11.73 -10.99 -4.27
C ASP A 368 -10.95 -12.10 -4.99
N SER A 369 -11.51 -13.30 -5.11
CA SER A 369 -10.90 -14.39 -5.87
C SER A 369 -10.70 -14.05 -7.35
N ALA A 370 -11.68 -13.41 -7.99
CA ALA A 370 -11.56 -12.98 -9.40
C ALA A 370 -10.51 -11.86 -9.55
N GLN A 371 -10.39 -10.98 -8.58
CA GLN A 371 -9.38 -9.93 -8.55
C GLN A 371 -7.96 -10.50 -8.37
N LEU A 372 -7.79 -11.49 -7.49
CA LEU A 372 -6.50 -12.15 -7.22
C LEU A 372 -6.02 -13.06 -8.38
N SER A 373 -6.90 -13.39 -9.31
CA SER A 373 -6.58 -14.19 -10.50
C SER A 373 -6.71 -13.41 -11.81
N MET A 374 -6.83 -12.07 -11.76
CA MET A 374 -7.09 -11.24 -12.93
C MET A 374 -5.93 -11.29 -13.93
N ASN A 375 -6.24 -11.69 -15.17
CA ASN A 375 -5.28 -11.86 -16.27
C ASN A 375 -5.83 -11.31 -17.61
N TRP A 376 -6.74 -10.35 -17.56
CA TRP A 376 -7.36 -9.72 -18.73
C TRP A 376 -7.49 -8.21 -18.51
N PHE A 377 -7.52 -7.46 -19.60
CA PHE A 377 -7.68 -6.01 -19.57
C PHE A 377 -9.11 -5.57 -19.88
N VAL A 378 -9.53 -4.49 -19.23
CA VAL A 378 -10.80 -3.82 -19.53
C VAL A 378 -10.75 -3.09 -20.86
N GLN A 379 -11.90 -2.84 -21.43
CA GLN A 379 -12.06 -2.00 -22.63
C GLN A 379 -11.44 -0.62 -22.40
N GLY A 380 -10.61 -0.16 -23.33
CA GLY A 380 -9.88 1.10 -23.28
C GLY A 380 -8.39 0.93 -22.97
N VAL A 381 -7.94 -0.25 -22.54
CA VAL A 381 -6.51 -0.57 -22.47
C VAL A 381 -6.01 -0.96 -23.86
N VAL A 382 -4.86 -0.42 -24.27
CA VAL A 382 -4.11 -0.81 -25.47
C VAL A 382 -2.82 -1.51 -25.01
N GLY A 383 -2.63 -2.72 -25.50
CA GLY A 383 -1.58 -3.64 -25.09
C GLY A 383 -2.15 -5.00 -24.73
N GLN A 384 -1.32 -5.92 -24.33
CA GLN A 384 -1.71 -7.27 -23.94
C GLN A 384 -1.12 -7.63 -22.58
N VAL A 385 -1.80 -8.50 -21.84
CA VAL A 385 -1.18 -9.20 -20.72
C VAL A 385 -0.28 -10.28 -21.30
N PRO A 386 1.06 -10.22 -21.12
CA PRO A 386 1.95 -11.25 -21.64
C PRO A 386 1.56 -12.64 -21.13
N SER A 387 1.56 -13.62 -22.01
CA SER A 387 1.43 -15.03 -21.60
C SER A 387 2.67 -15.45 -20.81
N LYS A 388 2.47 -16.17 -19.70
CA LYS A 388 3.57 -16.76 -18.93
C LYS A 388 4.32 -17.81 -19.73
#